data_85e6cf108932a18b5d6b932d0782f8e0
#
_entry.id   85e6cf108932a18b5d6b932d0782f8e0
#
_cell.length_a   1.000
_cell.length_b   1.000
_cell.length_c   1.000
_cell.angle_alpha   90.00
_cell.angle_beta   90.00
_cell.angle_gamma   90.00
#
_symmetry.space_group_name_H-M   'P 1'
#
loop_
_entity.id
_entity.type
_entity.pdbx_description
1 polymer ?
#
loop_
_entity_poly.entity_id
_entity_poly.type
_entity_poly.pdbx_seq_one_letter_code
_entity_poly.pdbx_strand_id
1 'polypeptide(L)'
;MRSEADLKRQIVDNKTGEVLTERELPKNHNFVMFFREEMKSIRALAAKDPKAFSILFLMTEQMGENNSLVVSRETLAELLEFSLPTVDRKLKYLRENNFISVVKSGNMNIYLINARLAWTTYANNRRYAEFKATVLISESEQKDNHAQIKKTVNKKITVV
;
A
#
# COMPACT_ATOMS: atom_id res chain seq x y z
N MET A 1 24.59 24.89 3.68
CA MET A 1 23.15 24.98 3.92
C MET A 1 22.52 25.70 2.73
N ARG A 2 21.69 25.03 1.95
CA ARG A 2 20.91 25.68 0.90
C ARG A 2 19.73 26.38 1.59
N SER A 3 19.53 27.66 1.31
CA SER A 3 18.43 28.41 1.89
C SER A 3 17.09 27.93 1.36
N GLU A 4 16.02 28.04 2.15
CA GLU A 4 14.64 27.69 1.75
C GLU A 4 14.17 28.41 0.48
N ALA A 5 14.84 29.49 0.08
CA ALA A 5 14.55 30.23 -1.14
C ALA A 5 14.99 29.53 -2.43
N ASP A 6 15.94 28.59 -2.37
CA ASP A 6 16.49 27.90 -3.55
C ASP A 6 15.61 26.73 -4.06
N LEU A 7 14.51 26.42 -3.37
CA LEU A 7 13.63 25.30 -3.69
C LEU A 7 12.32 25.70 -4.38
N LYS A 8 12.13 26.98 -4.72
CA LYS A 8 10.92 27.42 -5.43
C LYS A 8 11.07 27.19 -6.92
N ARG A 9 10.72 26.00 -7.38
CA ARG A 9 10.52 25.79 -8.82
C ARG A 9 9.22 26.46 -9.26
N GLN A 10 9.33 27.41 -10.18
CA GLN A 10 8.16 27.94 -10.89
C GLN A 10 7.70 26.87 -11.89
N ILE A 11 6.52 26.36 -11.69
CA ILE A 11 5.86 25.45 -12.64
C ILE A 11 4.81 26.29 -13.35
N VAL A 12 4.90 26.35 -14.67
CA VAL A 12 3.93 27.03 -15.52
C VAL A 12 2.92 26.00 -16.00
N ASP A 13 1.64 26.26 -15.77
CA ASP A 13 0.57 25.46 -16.38
C ASP A 13 0.58 25.71 -17.89
N ASN A 14 0.91 24.66 -18.64
CA ASN A 14 1.00 24.73 -20.11
C ASN A 14 -0.36 25.01 -20.82
N LYS A 15 -1.47 24.92 -20.10
CA LYS A 15 -2.81 25.19 -20.67
C LYS A 15 -3.27 26.62 -20.41
N THR A 16 -2.98 27.17 -19.26
CA THR A 16 -3.42 28.51 -18.83
C THR A 16 -2.33 29.56 -18.88
N GLY A 17 -1.07 29.16 -18.93
CA GLY A 17 0.09 30.04 -18.83
C GLY A 17 0.29 30.63 -17.43
N GLU A 18 -0.46 30.19 -16.44
CA GLU A 18 -0.32 30.64 -15.05
C GLU A 18 0.93 30.04 -14.38
N VAL A 19 1.63 30.87 -13.65
CA VAL A 19 2.77 30.44 -12.83
C VAL A 19 2.24 29.92 -11.50
N LEU A 20 2.24 28.61 -11.34
CA LEU A 20 1.89 27.98 -10.07
C LEU A 20 3.11 27.96 -9.16
N THR A 21 2.96 28.52 -7.95
CA THR A 21 3.99 28.40 -6.93
C THR A 21 3.95 27.02 -6.27
N GLU A 22 5.09 26.55 -5.78
CA GLU A 22 5.21 25.22 -5.13
C GLU A 22 4.24 25.02 -3.93
N ARG A 23 3.66 26.11 -3.41
CA ARG A 23 2.63 26.08 -2.35
C ARG A 23 1.23 25.75 -2.86
N GLU A 24 0.98 25.91 -4.14
CA GLU A 24 -0.33 25.70 -4.77
C GLU A 24 -0.49 24.30 -5.37
N LEU A 25 0.63 23.60 -5.58
CA LEU A 25 0.62 22.22 -6.02
C LEU A 25 0.62 21.27 -4.81
N PRO A 26 -0.29 20.31 -4.74
CA PRO A 26 -0.22 19.28 -3.73
C PRO A 26 1.10 18.53 -3.91
N LYS A 27 1.99 18.62 -2.94
CA LYS A 27 3.27 17.91 -2.97
C LYS A 27 3.00 16.42 -3.04
N ASN A 28 3.61 15.77 -4.05
CA ASN A 28 3.55 14.32 -4.21
C ASN A 28 2.11 13.79 -4.24
N HIS A 29 1.34 14.27 -5.19
CA HIS A 29 -0.03 13.83 -5.41
C HIS A 29 -0.04 12.50 -6.17
N ASN A 30 -0.82 11.53 -5.66
CA ASN A 30 -1.11 10.26 -6.32
C ASN A 30 0.16 9.46 -6.71
N PHE A 31 0.99 9.14 -5.73
CA PHE A 31 2.22 8.37 -5.94
C PHE A 31 2.31 7.20 -4.95
N VAL A 32 3.09 6.21 -5.31
CA VAL A 32 3.49 5.09 -4.46
C VAL A 32 5.01 5.02 -4.43
N MET A 33 5.58 4.99 -3.21
CA MET A 33 7.02 4.78 -3.01
C MET A 33 7.28 3.29 -2.76
N PHE A 34 8.27 2.74 -3.46
CA PHE A 34 8.83 1.42 -3.15
C PHE A 34 10.19 1.58 -2.48
N PHE A 35 10.43 0.80 -1.44
CA PHE A 35 11.70 0.85 -0.71
C PHE A 35 12.73 -0.05 -1.38
N ARG A 36 13.94 0.48 -1.58
CA ARG A 36 15.05 -0.24 -2.26
C ARG A 36 15.41 -1.54 -1.57
N GLU A 37 15.28 -1.60 -0.25
CA GLU A 37 15.57 -2.78 0.56
C GLU A 37 14.74 -4.01 0.14
N GLU A 38 13.52 -3.77 -0.33
CA GLU A 38 12.59 -4.85 -0.72
C GLU A 38 12.50 -5.09 -2.23
N MET A 39 13.27 -4.35 -3.04
CA MET A 39 13.26 -4.52 -4.50
C MET A 39 13.68 -5.93 -4.94
N LYS A 40 14.55 -6.59 -4.17
CA LYS A 40 14.93 -7.98 -4.44
C LYS A 40 13.75 -8.93 -4.25
N SER A 41 12.97 -8.72 -3.19
CA SER A 41 11.76 -9.50 -2.89
C SER A 41 10.69 -9.31 -3.96
N ILE A 42 10.52 -8.07 -4.44
CA ILE A 42 9.57 -7.74 -5.53
C ILE A 42 9.96 -8.45 -6.84
N ARG A 43 11.23 -8.39 -7.22
CA ARG A 43 11.73 -9.06 -8.43
C ARG A 43 11.59 -10.59 -8.33
N ALA A 44 11.90 -11.15 -7.17
CA ALA A 44 11.76 -12.59 -6.93
C ALA A 44 10.29 -13.02 -7.04
N LEU A 45 9.36 -12.25 -6.48
CA LEU A 45 7.93 -12.49 -6.60
C LEU A 45 7.48 -12.44 -8.07
N ALA A 46 7.87 -11.41 -8.82
CA ALA A 46 7.51 -11.26 -10.22
C ALA A 46 8.00 -12.43 -11.09
N ALA A 47 9.21 -12.91 -10.83
CA ALA A 47 9.78 -14.06 -11.55
C ALA A 47 9.14 -15.40 -11.16
N LYS A 48 8.86 -15.60 -9.86
CA LYS A 48 8.39 -16.87 -9.32
C LYS A 48 6.88 -17.05 -9.44
N ASP A 49 6.12 -16.00 -9.20
CA ASP A 49 4.66 -16.02 -9.24
C ASP A 49 4.06 -14.74 -9.83
N PRO A 50 4.04 -14.61 -11.17
CA PRO A 50 3.53 -13.42 -11.85
C PRO A 50 2.08 -13.08 -11.49
N LYS A 51 1.25 -14.08 -11.20
CA LYS A 51 -0.16 -13.85 -10.81
C LYS A 51 -0.27 -13.26 -9.41
N ALA A 52 0.53 -13.73 -8.45
CA ALA A 52 0.60 -13.13 -7.12
C ALA A 52 1.15 -11.70 -7.21
N PHE A 53 2.17 -11.49 -8.03
CA PHE A 53 2.71 -10.16 -8.31
C PHE A 53 1.64 -9.21 -8.88
N SER A 54 0.83 -9.65 -9.85
CA SER A 54 -0.25 -8.84 -10.43
C SER A 54 -1.29 -8.44 -9.38
N ILE A 55 -1.69 -9.36 -8.50
CA ILE A 55 -2.59 -9.05 -7.40
C ILE A 55 -1.98 -8.01 -6.45
N LEU A 56 -0.72 -8.21 -6.04
CA LEU A 56 -0.03 -7.29 -5.15
C LEU A 56 0.07 -5.89 -5.75
N PHE A 57 0.41 -5.78 -7.03
CA PHE A 57 0.54 -4.50 -7.72
C PHE A 57 -0.79 -3.78 -7.86
N LEU A 58 -1.87 -4.48 -8.25
CA LEU A 58 -3.21 -3.91 -8.28
C LEU A 58 -3.63 -3.39 -6.90
N MET A 59 -3.39 -4.17 -5.85
CA MET A 59 -3.70 -3.74 -4.49
C MET A 59 -2.88 -2.52 -4.06
N THR A 60 -1.61 -2.47 -4.44
CA THR A 60 -0.71 -1.34 -4.15
C THR A 60 -1.12 -0.07 -4.91
N GLU A 61 -1.58 -0.22 -6.14
CA GLU A 61 -2.12 0.88 -6.96
C GLU A 61 -3.38 1.49 -6.33
N GLN A 62 -4.26 0.64 -5.79
CA GLN A 62 -5.57 1.04 -5.28
C GLN A 62 -5.60 1.34 -3.77
N MET A 63 -4.52 1.08 -3.04
CA MET A 63 -4.48 1.28 -1.59
C MET A 63 -4.62 2.75 -1.19
N GLY A 64 -5.31 2.98 -0.07
CA GLY A 64 -5.42 4.31 0.55
C GLY A 64 -4.18 4.71 1.37
N GLU A 65 -4.23 5.88 1.99
CA GLU A 65 -3.13 6.51 2.73
C GLU A 65 -2.52 5.65 3.85
N ASN A 66 -3.28 4.71 4.39
CA ASN A 66 -2.83 3.80 5.46
C ASN A 66 -2.40 2.43 4.91
N ASN A 67 -2.04 2.33 3.65
CA ASN A 67 -1.72 1.08 2.98
C ASN A 67 -2.84 0.04 3.05
N SER A 68 -4.07 0.48 3.22
CA SER A 68 -5.23 -0.39 3.38
C SER A 68 -6.12 -0.37 2.14
N LEU A 69 -6.67 -1.52 1.82
CA LEU A 69 -7.62 -1.69 0.73
C LEU A 69 -8.73 -2.65 1.16
N VAL A 70 -9.97 -2.23 0.98
CA VAL A 70 -11.15 -3.10 1.09
C VAL A 70 -11.57 -3.49 -0.32
N VAL A 71 -11.44 -4.75 -0.64
CA VAL A 71 -11.82 -5.29 -1.95
C VAL A 71 -12.29 -6.74 -1.80
N SER A 72 -13.31 -7.12 -2.56
CA SER A 72 -13.76 -8.52 -2.58
C SER A 72 -12.83 -9.38 -3.44
N ARG A 73 -12.80 -10.67 -3.15
CA ARG A 73 -12.03 -11.63 -3.96
C ARG A 73 -12.61 -11.74 -5.37
N GLU A 74 -13.92 -11.62 -5.47
CA GLU A 74 -14.68 -11.60 -6.72
C GLU A 74 -14.24 -10.41 -7.60
N THR A 75 -14.12 -9.22 -7.00
CA THR A 75 -13.63 -8.02 -7.71
C THR A 75 -12.19 -8.19 -8.20
N LEU A 76 -11.31 -8.77 -7.37
CA LEU A 76 -9.93 -9.09 -7.79
C LEU A 76 -9.90 -10.10 -8.94
N ALA A 77 -10.76 -11.12 -8.88
CA ALA A 77 -10.88 -12.14 -9.93
C ALA A 77 -11.34 -11.51 -11.25
N GLU A 78 -12.33 -10.64 -11.21
CA GLU A 78 -12.86 -9.94 -12.39
C GLU A 78 -11.84 -8.99 -13.00
N LEU A 79 -11.23 -8.12 -12.20
CA LEU A 79 -10.27 -7.11 -12.68
C LEU A 79 -9.01 -7.73 -13.29
N LEU A 80 -8.57 -8.89 -12.79
CA LEU A 80 -7.35 -9.56 -13.27
C LEU A 80 -7.62 -10.74 -14.21
N GLU A 81 -8.89 -11.00 -14.50
CA GLU A 81 -9.33 -12.15 -15.32
C GLU A 81 -8.79 -13.50 -14.77
N PHE A 82 -8.77 -13.63 -13.44
CA PHE A 82 -8.35 -14.84 -12.76
C PHE A 82 -9.57 -15.61 -12.22
N SER A 83 -9.46 -16.91 -12.12
CA SER A 83 -10.47 -17.71 -11.40
C SER A 83 -10.40 -17.42 -9.88
N LEU A 84 -11.53 -17.48 -9.21
CA LEU A 84 -11.63 -17.26 -7.77
C LEU A 84 -10.69 -18.18 -6.95
N PRO A 85 -10.56 -19.49 -7.24
CA PRO A 85 -9.58 -20.34 -6.57
C PRO A 85 -8.13 -19.91 -6.79
N THR A 86 -7.84 -19.29 -7.95
CA THR A 86 -6.51 -18.74 -8.21
C THR A 86 -6.25 -17.53 -7.31
N VAL A 87 -7.21 -16.59 -7.23
CA VAL A 87 -7.11 -15.43 -6.33
C VAL A 87 -6.90 -15.87 -4.89
N ASP A 88 -7.68 -16.85 -4.41
CA ASP A 88 -7.56 -17.36 -3.03
C ASP A 88 -6.17 -17.91 -2.73
N ARG A 89 -5.61 -18.73 -3.64
CA ARG A 89 -4.26 -19.30 -3.49
C ARG A 89 -3.19 -18.20 -3.49
N LYS A 90 -3.33 -17.19 -4.34
CA LYS A 90 -2.34 -16.11 -4.46
C LYS A 90 -2.41 -15.15 -3.27
N LEU A 91 -3.60 -14.83 -2.77
CA LEU A 91 -3.78 -14.07 -1.52
C LEU A 91 -3.18 -14.81 -0.33
N LYS A 92 -3.39 -16.14 -0.24
CA LYS A 92 -2.76 -16.96 0.79
C LYS A 92 -1.24 -16.89 0.69
N TYR A 93 -0.68 -17.06 -0.49
CA TYR A 93 0.77 -16.98 -0.74
C TYR A 93 1.34 -15.61 -0.34
N LEU A 94 0.71 -14.51 -0.75
CA LEU A 94 1.14 -13.15 -0.40
C LEU A 94 1.11 -12.91 1.11
N ARG A 95 0.11 -13.44 1.80
CA ARG A 95 0.00 -13.35 3.26
C ARG A 95 1.07 -14.16 3.96
N GLU A 96 1.30 -15.41 3.56
CA GLU A 96 2.31 -16.29 4.15
C GLU A 96 3.73 -15.76 3.98
N ASN A 97 3.99 -15.01 2.91
CA ASN A 97 5.28 -14.37 2.64
C ASN A 97 5.35 -12.91 3.14
N ASN A 98 4.39 -12.46 3.93
CA ASN A 98 4.33 -11.13 4.55
C ASN A 98 4.30 -9.93 3.57
N PHE A 99 3.89 -10.12 2.32
CA PHE A 99 3.62 -9.01 1.42
C PHE A 99 2.38 -8.23 1.82
N ILE A 100 1.37 -8.95 2.30
CA ILE A 100 0.11 -8.40 2.78
C ILE A 100 -0.28 -9.00 4.12
N SER A 101 -1.18 -8.31 4.81
CA SER A 101 -1.92 -8.82 5.97
C SER A 101 -3.41 -8.68 5.72
N VAL A 102 -4.19 -9.48 6.39
CA VAL A 102 -5.66 -9.43 6.29
C VAL A 102 -6.24 -9.24 7.68
N VAL A 103 -7.07 -8.22 7.81
CA VAL A 103 -7.87 -7.96 9.02
C VAL A 103 -9.33 -8.10 8.63
N LYS A 104 -10.12 -8.73 9.48
CA LYS A 104 -11.56 -8.84 9.28
C LYS A 104 -12.30 -7.75 10.02
N SER A 105 -13.25 -7.12 9.35
CA SER A 105 -14.25 -6.26 9.95
C SER A 105 -15.64 -6.78 9.56
N GLY A 106 -16.30 -7.47 10.48
CA GLY A 106 -17.51 -8.22 10.15
C GLY A 106 -17.24 -9.25 9.04
N ASN A 107 -17.98 -9.16 7.96
CA ASN A 107 -17.82 -10.03 6.79
C ASN A 107 -16.83 -9.52 5.74
N MET A 108 -16.23 -8.34 5.96
CA MET A 108 -15.29 -7.74 5.00
C MET A 108 -13.85 -8.06 5.35
N ASN A 109 -13.05 -8.32 4.32
CA ASN A 109 -11.60 -8.40 4.43
C ASN A 109 -10.99 -7.04 4.15
N ILE A 110 -10.15 -6.58 5.05
CA ILE A 110 -9.30 -5.39 4.86
C ILE A 110 -7.90 -5.91 4.61
N TYR A 111 -7.37 -5.62 3.44
CA TYR A 111 -6.01 -5.97 3.07
C TYR A 111 -5.07 -4.81 3.40
N LEU A 112 -3.95 -5.14 4.01
CA LEU A 112 -2.91 -4.21 4.38
C LEU A 112 -1.65 -4.56 3.62
N ILE A 113 -1.18 -3.66 2.79
CA ILE A 113 0.09 -3.82 2.09
C ILE A 113 1.23 -3.56 3.09
N ASN A 114 2.25 -4.40 3.09
CA ASN A 114 3.37 -4.25 4.01
C ASN A 114 4.06 -2.90 3.81
N ALA A 115 4.12 -2.09 4.86
CA ALA A 115 4.72 -0.75 4.84
C ALA A 115 6.24 -0.76 4.57
N ARG A 116 6.92 -1.90 4.72
CA ARG A 116 8.32 -2.05 4.30
C ARG A 116 8.46 -2.17 2.78
N LEU A 117 7.43 -2.65 2.10
CA LEU A 117 7.42 -2.81 0.65
C LEU A 117 7.15 -1.49 -0.05
N ALA A 118 6.02 -0.88 0.29
CA ALA A 118 5.50 0.31 -0.38
C ALA A 118 4.77 1.24 0.59
N TRP A 119 4.69 2.50 0.24
CA TRP A 119 4.03 3.53 1.02
C TRP A 119 3.48 4.66 0.13
N THR A 120 2.31 5.21 0.46
CA THR A 120 1.65 6.25 -0.35
C THR A 120 1.78 7.66 0.19
N THR A 121 2.27 7.83 1.42
CA THR A 121 2.48 9.15 2.05
C THR A 121 3.97 9.43 2.27
N TYR A 122 4.32 10.53 2.92
CA TYR A 122 5.72 10.85 3.19
C TYR A 122 6.42 9.74 3.97
N ALA A 123 7.64 9.39 3.57
CA ALA A 123 8.45 8.34 4.18
C ALA A 123 8.61 8.48 5.70
N ASN A 124 8.59 9.72 6.21
CA ASN A 124 8.66 10.01 7.63
C ASN A 124 7.44 9.51 8.41
N ASN A 125 6.28 9.42 7.79
CA ASN A 125 5.05 8.94 8.41
C ASN A 125 5.04 7.43 8.62
N ARG A 126 5.92 6.68 7.93
CA ARG A 126 6.08 5.23 8.13
C ARG A 126 6.40 4.84 9.58
N ARG A 127 7.21 5.66 10.28
CA ARG A 127 7.56 5.42 11.70
C ARG A 127 6.38 5.64 12.63
N TYR A 128 5.42 6.45 12.22
CA TYR A 128 4.22 6.81 12.96
C TYR A 128 2.96 6.13 12.42
N ALA A 129 3.12 5.15 11.53
CA ALA A 129 2.04 4.31 11.04
C ALA A 129 1.47 3.45 12.18
N GLU A 130 1.03 4.12 13.21
CA GLU A 130 -0.06 3.64 14.05
C GLU A 130 -1.27 3.59 13.15
N PHE A 131 -1.75 2.41 12.97
CA PHE A 131 -2.82 2.10 12.06
C PHE A 131 -4.06 2.96 12.36
N LYS A 132 -4.26 4.00 11.57
CA LYS A 132 -5.52 4.74 11.50
C LYS A 132 -6.30 4.27 10.28
N ALA A 133 -6.71 3.01 10.26
CA ALA A 133 -7.80 2.66 9.39
C ALA A 133 -9.06 3.25 10.00
N THR A 134 -9.74 4.10 9.27
CA THR A 134 -11.10 4.52 9.60
C THR A 134 -12.02 3.32 9.32
N VAL A 135 -11.93 2.31 10.15
CA VAL A 135 -12.85 1.20 10.16
C VAL A 135 -13.58 1.30 11.48
N LEU A 136 -14.89 1.49 11.42
CA LEU A 136 -15.78 1.35 12.58
C LEU A 136 -15.76 -0.13 13.00
N ILE A 137 -14.81 -0.48 13.86
CA ILE A 137 -14.71 -1.79 14.49
C ILE A 137 -15.23 -1.61 15.93
N SER A 138 -15.95 -2.58 16.46
CA SER A 138 -16.39 -2.57 17.86
C SER A 138 -15.16 -2.48 18.79
N GLU A 139 -15.34 -1.91 19.99
CA GLU A 139 -14.25 -1.69 20.94
C GLU A 139 -13.51 -2.98 21.34
N SER A 140 -14.22 -4.11 21.39
CA SER A 140 -13.66 -5.44 21.66
C SER A 140 -12.80 -5.97 20.50
N GLU A 141 -13.24 -5.76 19.26
CA GLU A 141 -12.47 -6.17 18.06
C GLU A 141 -11.25 -5.26 17.84
N GLN A 142 -11.30 -3.99 18.26
CA GLN A 142 -10.16 -3.07 18.13
C GLN A 142 -8.95 -3.50 18.96
N LYS A 143 -9.16 -4.00 20.18
CA LYS A 143 -8.05 -4.40 21.07
C LYS A 143 -7.25 -5.58 20.53
N ASP A 144 -7.92 -6.59 20.00
CA ASP A 144 -7.28 -7.79 19.46
C ASP A 144 -6.62 -7.52 18.10
N ASN A 145 -7.27 -6.73 17.26
CA ASN A 145 -6.75 -6.39 15.93
C ASN A 145 -5.57 -5.40 15.99
N HIS A 146 -5.56 -4.46 16.92
CA HIS A 146 -4.48 -3.46 17.06
C HIS A 146 -3.13 -4.12 17.37
N ALA A 147 -3.12 -5.15 18.22
CA ALA A 147 -1.91 -5.91 18.55
C ALA A 147 -1.42 -6.75 17.36
N GLN A 148 -2.33 -7.33 16.58
CA GLN A 148 -2.00 -8.10 15.38
C GLN A 148 -1.48 -7.20 14.25
N ILE A 149 -2.09 -6.04 14.04
CA ILE A 149 -1.69 -5.08 13.01
C ILE A 149 -0.28 -4.55 13.28
N LYS A 150 0.04 -4.12 14.51
CA LYS A 150 1.39 -3.67 14.88
C LYS A 150 2.45 -4.74 14.64
N LYS A 151 2.14 -6.01 14.87
CA LYS A 151 3.06 -7.14 14.61
C LYS A 151 3.24 -7.43 13.13
N THR A 152 2.23 -7.19 12.31
CA THR A 152 2.18 -7.67 10.92
C THR A 152 2.68 -6.64 9.91
N VAL A 153 2.40 -5.35 10.14
CA VAL A 153 2.78 -4.26 9.21
C VAL A 153 4.30 -4.15 8.99
N ASN A 154 5.10 -4.58 9.97
CA ASN A 154 6.56 -4.50 9.93
C ASN A 154 7.26 -5.86 9.84
N LYS A 155 6.56 -6.94 9.52
CA LYS A 155 7.20 -8.24 9.34
C LYS A 155 8.15 -8.24 8.14
N LYS A 156 9.29 -8.90 8.31
CA LYS A 156 10.24 -9.10 7.21
C LYS A 156 9.60 -9.94 6.11
N ILE A 157 9.69 -9.48 4.88
CA ILE A 157 9.21 -10.22 3.71
C ILE A 157 10.17 -11.38 3.46
N THR A 158 9.61 -12.58 3.36
CA THR A 158 10.39 -13.79 3.10
C THR A 158 9.92 -14.39 1.79
N VAL A 159 10.70 -14.18 0.74
CA VAL A 159 10.51 -14.87 -0.56
C VAL A 159 11.62 -15.91 -0.67
N VAL A 160 11.24 -17.14 -0.61
CA VAL A 160 12.15 -18.29 -0.82
C VAL A 160 12.25 -18.61 -2.30
#